data_edf7ceaf9aee514de037cd14254d7296
#
_entry.id   edf7ceaf9aee514de037cd14254d7296
#
_cell.length_a   1.000
_cell.length_b   1.000
_cell.length_c   1.000
_cell.angle_alpha   90.00
_cell.angle_beta   90.00
_cell.angle_gamma   90.00
#
_symmetry.space_group_name_H-M   'P 1'
#
loop_
_entity.id
_entity.type
_entity.pdbx_description
1 polymer ?
#
loop_
_entity_poly.entity_id
_entity_poly.type
_entity_poly.pdbx_seq_one_letter_code
_entity_poly.pdbx_strand_id
1 'polypeptide(L)'
;MYEARDSVYCYPGTNTLVNKLNIKDANKLDNYEKSMVALKLMALEKKGITGNFDIAHFVGIHKFLFEDIYPFAGLFRSENIAKGYFQFAQWEYIDSELDRLLTQLRNEKLDNLSQEDFAKRLAYYWSELNVLHPFREGNGRTTREFIRQIALKYNYNLNLQNFTAQEILDASIKSIVDTKDLEDIVNKCLEHK
;
A
#
# COMPACT_ATOMS: atom_id res chain seq x y z
N MET A 1 -4.87 -14.22 -1.31
CA MET A 1 -6.20 -14.02 -0.66
C MET A 1 -5.97 -14.21 0.82
N TYR A 2 -6.49 -13.32 1.67
CA TYR A 2 -6.37 -13.45 3.12
C TYR A 2 -7.32 -14.55 3.59
N GLU A 3 -6.83 -15.44 4.47
CA GLU A 3 -7.69 -16.46 5.07
C GLU A 3 -8.53 -15.81 6.17
N ALA A 4 -9.80 -15.66 5.93
CA ALA A 4 -10.78 -15.28 6.94
C ALA A 4 -12.06 -16.08 6.67
N ARG A 5 -12.19 -17.22 7.32
CA ARG A 5 -13.50 -17.87 7.45
C ARG A 5 -14.35 -16.94 8.33
N ASP A 6 -15.51 -16.54 7.84
CA ASP A 6 -16.47 -15.64 8.51
C ASP A 6 -16.02 -14.17 8.64
N SER A 7 -15.21 -13.66 7.70
CA SER A 7 -14.86 -12.23 7.64
C SER A 7 -16.13 -11.36 7.47
N VAL A 8 -16.24 -10.31 8.29
CA VAL A 8 -17.31 -9.31 8.18
C VAL A 8 -17.29 -8.54 6.85
N TYR A 9 -16.21 -8.65 6.11
CA TYR A 9 -16.00 -8.01 4.81
C TYR A 9 -16.40 -8.87 3.62
N CYS A 10 -16.79 -10.14 3.82
CA CYS A 10 -17.15 -11.07 2.74
C CYS A 10 -18.64 -11.32 2.67
N TYR A 11 -19.13 -11.69 1.50
CA TYR A 11 -20.49 -12.23 1.40
C TYR A 11 -20.60 -13.52 2.21
N PRO A 12 -21.71 -13.74 2.93
CA PRO A 12 -21.87 -14.92 3.78
C PRO A 12 -21.58 -16.23 3.04
N GLY A 13 -20.75 -17.09 3.64
CA GLY A 13 -20.36 -18.38 3.08
C GLY A 13 -19.39 -18.31 1.90
N THR A 14 -18.79 -17.16 1.62
CA THR A 14 -17.84 -16.98 0.50
C THR A 14 -16.57 -16.27 0.96
N ASN A 15 -15.54 -16.29 0.10
CA ASN A 15 -14.33 -15.48 0.25
C ASN A 15 -14.37 -14.22 -0.63
N THR A 16 -15.51 -13.89 -1.23
CA THR A 16 -15.66 -12.72 -2.09
C THR A 16 -16.01 -11.51 -1.24
N LEU A 17 -15.21 -10.45 -1.36
CA LEU A 17 -15.44 -9.21 -0.63
C LEU A 17 -16.76 -8.54 -1.03
N VAL A 18 -17.50 -8.06 -0.04
CA VAL A 18 -18.67 -7.22 -0.27
C VAL A 18 -18.28 -5.99 -1.05
N ASN A 19 -18.94 -5.75 -2.16
CA ASN A 19 -18.62 -4.66 -3.08
C ASN A 19 -19.87 -3.93 -3.54
N LYS A 20 -19.72 -2.68 -3.96
CA LYS A 20 -20.82 -1.79 -4.39
C LYS A 20 -21.53 -2.26 -5.67
N LEU A 21 -20.90 -3.16 -6.41
CA LEU A 21 -21.38 -3.69 -7.69
C LEU A 21 -22.18 -4.98 -7.53
N ASN A 22 -22.27 -5.50 -6.29
CA ASN A 22 -22.90 -6.78 -5.98
C ASN A 22 -22.33 -7.96 -6.80
N ILE A 23 -21.04 -7.90 -7.15
CA ILE A 23 -20.34 -8.99 -7.84
C ILE A 23 -19.98 -10.05 -6.80
N LYS A 24 -20.54 -11.26 -6.93
CA LYS A 24 -20.30 -12.40 -6.01
C LYS A 24 -19.28 -13.40 -6.55
N ASP A 25 -18.94 -13.32 -7.82
CA ASP A 25 -17.89 -14.12 -8.44
C ASP A 25 -16.52 -13.48 -8.17
N ALA A 26 -15.65 -14.21 -7.46
CA ALA A 26 -14.35 -13.69 -7.04
C ALA A 26 -13.44 -13.31 -8.22
N ASN A 27 -13.46 -14.10 -9.31
CA ASN A 27 -12.62 -13.82 -10.48
C ASN A 27 -13.11 -12.59 -11.24
N LYS A 28 -14.43 -12.42 -11.36
CA LYS A 28 -15.02 -11.23 -11.98
C LYS A 28 -14.70 -9.97 -11.16
N LEU A 29 -14.79 -10.07 -9.83
CA LEU A 29 -14.46 -8.96 -8.94
C LEU A 29 -12.97 -8.58 -9.08
N ASP A 30 -12.07 -9.55 -9.04
CA ASP A 30 -10.62 -9.33 -9.18
C ASP A 30 -10.27 -8.65 -10.51
N ASN A 31 -10.84 -9.11 -11.63
CA ASN A 31 -10.62 -8.51 -12.94
C ASN A 31 -11.17 -7.08 -13.03
N TYR A 32 -12.34 -6.83 -12.48
CA TYR A 32 -12.92 -5.49 -12.42
C TYR A 32 -12.06 -4.55 -11.56
N GLU A 33 -11.67 -5.01 -10.37
CA GLU A 33 -10.82 -4.27 -9.44
C GLU A 33 -9.50 -3.87 -10.09
N LYS A 34 -8.79 -4.83 -10.71
CA LYS A 34 -7.52 -4.57 -11.40
C LYS A 34 -7.65 -3.48 -12.46
N SER A 35 -8.70 -3.56 -13.28
CA SER A 35 -8.95 -2.58 -14.35
C SER A 35 -9.26 -1.20 -13.81
N MET A 36 -10.17 -1.10 -12.83
CA MET A 36 -10.54 0.19 -12.22
C MET A 36 -9.39 0.84 -11.48
N VAL A 37 -8.66 0.07 -10.68
CA VAL A 37 -7.53 0.61 -9.92
C VAL A 37 -6.40 1.05 -10.85
N ALA A 38 -6.15 0.35 -11.96
CA ALA A 38 -5.18 0.80 -12.96
C ALA A 38 -5.55 2.19 -13.52
N LEU A 39 -6.82 2.42 -13.87
CA LEU A 39 -7.30 3.74 -14.33
C LEU A 39 -7.16 4.81 -13.25
N LYS A 40 -7.48 4.47 -12.00
CA LYS A 40 -7.32 5.40 -10.86
C LYS A 40 -5.85 5.74 -10.60
N LEU A 41 -4.93 4.78 -10.70
CA LEU A 41 -3.48 5.03 -10.57
C LEU A 41 -2.98 5.97 -11.67
N MET A 42 -3.38 5.75 -12.92
CA MET A 42 -3.05 6.68 -14.02
C MET A 42 -3.59 8.11 -13.79
N ALA A 43 -4.76 8.23 -13.16
CA ALA A 43 -5.30 9.52 -12.77
C ALA A 43 -4.50 10.19 -11.64
N LEU A 44 -4.02 9.40 -10.67
CA LEU A 44 -3.15 9.87 -9.59
C LEU A 44 -1.79 10.36 -10.11
N GLU A 45 -1.21 9.67 -11.09
CA GLU A 45 0.04 10.11 -11.72
C GLU A 45 -0.08 11.50 -12.35
N LYS A 46 -1.24 11.82 -12.91
CA LYS A 46 -1.49 13.12 -13.57
C LYS A 46 -1.85 14.24 -12.59
N LYS A 47 -2.68 13.96 -11.59
CA LYS A 47 -3.27 14.99 -10.72
C LYS A 47 -2.66 15.02 -9.32
N GLY A 48 -2.14 13.87 -8.84
CA GLY A 48 -1.75 13.66 -7.45
C GLY A 48 -2.95 13.68 -6.49
N ILE A 49 -2.70 13.36 -5.24
CA ILE A 49 -3.54 13.72 -4.11
C ILE A 49 -2.68 14.59 -3.21
N THR A 50 -3.14 15.81 -2.95
CA THR A 50 -2.44 16.72 -2.04
C THR A 50 -2.59 16.23 -0.61
N GLY A 51 -1.49 16.15 0.13
CA GLY A 51 -1.49 15.75 1.53
C GLY A 51 -0.15 16.00 2.19
N ASN A 52 -0.09 15.82 3.50
CA ASN A 52 1.05 16.11 4.35
C ASN A 52 1.83 14.84 4.76
N PHE A 53 1.63 13.72 4.07
CA PHE A 53 2.20 12.41 4.44
C PHE A 53 1.79 11.97 5.86
N ASP A 54 0.57 12.31 6.25
CA ASP A 54 -0.12 11.89 7.46
C ASP A 54 -1.13 10.78 7.17
N ILE A 55 -1.83 10.32 8.20
CA ILE A 55 -2.90 9.31 8.08
C ILE A 55 -3.95 9.73 7.04
N ALA A 56 -4.38 10.99 7.06
CA ALA A 56 -5.40 11.48 6.15
C ALA A 56 -4.97 11.36 4.69
N HIS A 57 -3.68 11.65 4.40
CA HIS A 57 -3.12 11.47 3.06
C HIS A 57 -3.07 10.00 2.65
N PHE A 58 -2.56 9.11 3.51
CA PHE A 58 -2.46 7.68 3.23
C PHE A 58 -3.85 7.04 3.00
N VAL A 59 -4.80 7.35 3.88
CA VAL A 59 -6.21 6.94 3.79
C VAL A 59 -6.89 7.53 2.54
N GLY A 60 -6.58 8.78 2.21
CA GLY A 60 -7.08 9.46 1.02
C GLY A 60 -6.70 8.75 -0.28
N ILE A 61 -5.45 8.26 -0.38
CA ILE A 61 -5.00 7.45 -1.52
C ILE A 61 -5.82 6.16 -1.60
N HIS A 62 -5.93 5.42 -0.51
CA HIS A 62 -6.72 4.18 -0.49
C HIS A 62 -8.18 4.44 -0.87
N LYS A 63 -8.80 5.46 -0.28
CA LYS A 63 -10.18 5.84 -0.61
C LYS A 63 -10.33 6.12 -2.10
N PHE A 64 -9.49 6.96 -2.66
CA PHE A 64 -9.54 7.29 -4.08
C PHE A 64 -9.41 6.07 -4.99
N LEU A 65 -8.51 5.14 -4.66
CA LEU A 65 -8.30 3.93 -5.48
C LEU A 65 -9.49 2.97 -5.44
N PHE A 66 -10.20 2.87 -4.32
CA PHE A 66 -11.16 1.79 -4.07
C PHE A 66 -12.59 2.23 -3.81
N GLU A 67 -12.89 3.53 -3.72
CA GLU A 67 -14.22 4.03 -3.34
C GLU A 67 -15.36 3.62 -4.27
N ASP A 68 -15.07 3.39 -5.54
CA ASP A 68 -16.07 2.94 -6.52
C ASP A 68 -16.35 1.42 -6.41
N ILE A 69 -15.51 0.68 -5.69
CA ILE A 69 -15.55 -0.77 -5.60
C ILE A 69 -16.03 -1.23 -4.22
N TYR A 70 -15.40 -0.72 -3.17
CA TYR A 70 -15.61 -1.22 -1.81
C TYR A 70 -16.27 -0.21 -0.88
N PRO A 71 -17.25 -0.64 -0.07
CA PRO A 71 -17.86 0.23 0.95
C PRO A 71 -16.88 0.62 2.07
N PHE A 72 -15.82 -0.18 2.29
CA PHE A 72 -14.78 0.05 3.30
C PHE A 72 -13.58 0.87 2.76
N ALA A 73 -13.65 1.41 1.55
CA ALA A 73 -12.57 2.23 0.99
C ALA A 73 -12.25 3.44 1.89
N GLY A 74 -10.99 3.56 2.28
CA GLY A 74 -10.54 4.61 3.20
C GLY A 74 -10.83 4.32 4.68
N LEU A 75 -11.25 3.10 5.04
CA LEU A 75 -11.45 2.69 6.43
C LEU A 75 -10.41 1.64 6.82
N PHE A 76 -9.84 1.77 8.01
CA PHE A 76 -9.00 0.71 8.58
C PHE A 76 -9.83 -0.55 8.82
N ARG A 77 -9.18 -1.69 8.66
CA ARG A 77 -9.81 -2.97 8.98
C ARG A 77 -10.11 -3.09 10.47
N SER A 78 -11.17 -3.79 10.79
CA SER A 78 -11.62 -4.08 12.15
C SER A 78 -11.52 -5.58 12.48
N GLU A 79 -10.64 -6.31 11.78
CA GLU A 79 -10.34 -7.72 12.03
C GLU A 79 -8.85 -8.00 11.80
N ASN A 80 -8.33 -9.02 12.48
CA ASN A 80 -6.98 -9.51 12.23
C ASN A 80 -6.94 -10.30 10.93
N ILE A 81 -5.91 -10.06 10.14
CA ILE A 81 -5.70 -10.74 8.87
C ILE A 81 -4.31 -11.37 8.81
N ALA A 82 -4.20 -12.47 8.08
CA ALA A 82 -2.95 -13.17 7.85
C ALA A 82 -2.81 -13.53 6.37
N LYS A 83 -1.58 -13.73 5.91
CA LYS A 83 -1.27 -14.26 4.59
C LYS A 83 -0.27 -15.41 4.74
N GLY A 84 -0.73 -16.63 4.51
CA GLY A 84 0.02 -17.83 4.90
C GLY A 84 0.27 -17.85 6.41
N TYR A 85 1.52 -18.01 6.81
CA TYR A 85 1.90 -18.03 8.24
C TYR A 85 2.19 -16.63 8.82
N PHE A 86 2.16 -15.57 8.00
CA PHE A 86 2.45 -14.22 8.46
C PHE A 86 1.17 -13.52 8.93
N GLN A 87 1.17 -13.13 10.22
CA GLN A 87 0.13 -12.29 10.80
C GLN A 87 0.54 -10.82 10.72
N PHE A 88 -0.32 -10.00 10.14
CA PHE A 88 -0.12 -8.54 10.12
C PHE A 88 -0.40 -7.93 11.50
N ALA A 89 -0.12 -6.65 11.67
CA ALA A 89 -0.38 -5.95 12.93
C ALA A 89 -1.82 -6.21 13.42
N GLN A 90 -1.99 -6.28 14.73
CA GLN A 90 -3.33 -6.39 15.33
C GLN A 90 -4.12 -5.11 15.02
N TRP A 91 -5.38 -5.28 14.63
CA TRP A 91 -6.18 -4.18 14.10
C TRP A 91 -6.38 -3.04 15.11
N GLU A 92 -6.41 -3.34 16.41
CA GLU A 92 -6.55 -2.38 17.50
C GLU A 92 -5.42 -1.36 17.57
N TYR A 93 -4.23 -1.72 17.07
CA TYR A 93 -3.03 -0.87 17.13
C TYR A 93 -2.74 -0.14 15.81
N ILE A 94 -3.52 -0.39 14.75
CA ILE A 94 -3.24 0.17 13.41
C ILE A 94 -3.17 1.71 13.46
N ASP A 95 -4.15 2.35 14.09
CA ASP A 95 -4.24 3.82 14.11
C ASP A 95 -3.02 4.44 14.81
N SER A 96 -2.70 3.96 16.02
CA SER A 96 -1.58 4.49 16.80
C SER A 96 -0.21 4.21 16.16
N GLU A 97 0.01 3.00 15.62
CA GLU A 97 1.28 2.65 14.99
C GLU A 97 1.47 3.35 13.65
N LEU A 98 0.40 3.52 12.87
CA LEU A 98 0.46 4.28 11.63
C LEU A 98 0.74 5.77 11.90
N ASP A 99 0.10 6.36 12.92
CA ASP A 99 0.38 7.75 13.31
C ASP A 99 1.84 7.93 13.75
N ARG A 100 2.35 7.01 14.57
CA ARG A 100 3.75 7.00 15.01
C ARG A 100 4.70 6.93 13.80
N LEU A 101 4.47 6.00 12.88
CA LEU A 101 5.29 5.81 11.68
C LEU A 101 5.28 7.03 10.76
N LEU A 102 4.10 7.58 10.48
CA LEU A 102 3.97 8.74 9.59
C LEU A 102 4.43 10.04 10.25
N THR A 103 4.35 10.16 11.57
CA THR A 103 4.95 11.26 12.32
C THR A 103 6.49 11.18 12.26
N GLN A 104 7.07 9.99 12.39
CA GLN A 104 8.50 9.79 12.17
C GLN A 104 8.92 10.24 10.76
N LEU A 105 8.20 9.80 9.71
CA LEU A 105 8.45 10.21 8.33
C LEU A 105 8.45 11.73 8.14
N ARG A 106 7.46 12.42 8.70
CA ARG A 106 7.34 13.89 8.55
C ARG A 106 8.46 14.66 9.24
N ASN A 107 9.02 14.11 10.32
CA ASN A 107 10.08 14.73 11.10
C ASN A 107 11.48 14.34 10.62
N GLU A 108 11.59 13.35 9.75
CA GLU A 108 12.87 12.90 9.23
C GLU A 108 13.39 13.84 8.13
N LYS A 109 14.69 14.16 8.20
CA LYS A 109 15.37 14.99 7.20
C LYS A 109 15.86 14.11 6.05
N LEU A 110 15.12 14.06 4.97
CA LEU A 110 15.45 13.26 3.79
C LEU A 110 16.11 14.08 2.67
N ASP A 111 16.16 15.42 2.80
CA ASP A 111 16.56 16.34 1.73
C ASP A 111 18.04 16.22 1.30
N ASN A 112 18.93 15.78 2.20
CA ASN A 112 20.38 15.78 1.96
C ASN A 112 20.97 14.36 1.92
N LEU A 113 20.13 13.36 1.76
CA LEU A 113 20.57 11.96 1.64
C LEU A 113 21.14 11.69 0.25
N SER A 114 22.12 10.79 0.17
CA SER A 114 22.47 10.17 -1.11
C SER A 114 21.26 9.41 -1.65
N GLN A 115 21.20 9.18 -2.97
CA GLN A 115 20.12 8.38 -3.56
C GLN A 115 20.02 7.00 -2.89
N GLU A 116 21.17 6.36 -2.61
CA GLU A 116 21.21 5.07 -1.94
C GLU A 116 20.60 5.14 -0.53
N ASP A 117 20.98 6.14 0.28
CA ASP A 117 20.43 6.27 1.63
C ASP A 117 18.96 6.69 1.62
N PHE A 118 18.55 7.51 0.65
CA PHE A 118 17.13 7.83 0.43
C PHE A 118 16.32 6.57 0.06
N ALA A 119 16.86 5.72 -0.82
CA ALA A 119 16.23 4.44 -1.18
C ALA A 119 16.07 3.51 0.02
N LYS A 120 17.08 3.42 0.91
CA LYS A 120 16.98 2.67 2.18
C LYS A 120 15.84 3.19 3.06
N ARG A 121 15.69 4.52 3.15
CA ARG A 121 14.59 5.10 3.94
C ARG A 121 13.22 4.83 3.33
N LEU A 122 13.08 4.93 2.02
CA LEU A 122 11.84 4.57 1.33
C LEU A 122 11.50 3.09 1.52
N ALA A 123 12.48 2.20 1.39
CA ALA A 123 12.30 0.76 1.61
C ALA A 123 11.89 0.45 3.06
N TYR A 124 12.47 1.13 4.04
CA TYR A 124 12.07 1.05 5.45
C TYR A 124 10.58 1.39 5.63
N TYR A 125 10.13 2.58 5.17
CA TYR A 125 8.73 2.97 5.29
C TYR A 125 7.79 2.06 4.53
N TRP A 126 8.21 1.57 3.37
CA TRP A 126 7.44 0.58 2.61
C TRP A 126 7.26 -0.71 3.41
N SER A 127 8.34 -1.24 4.00
CA SER A 127 8.30 -2.46 4.81
C SER A 127 7.40 -2.30 6.03
N GLU A 128 7.54 -1.21 6.79
CA GLU A 128 6.71 -0.93 7.97
C GLU A 128 5.21 -0.83 7.61
N LEU A 129 4.87 -0.15 6.51
CA LEU A 129 3.50 -0.08 6.00
C LEU A 129 2.96 -1.45 5.57
N ASN A 130 3.83 -2.34 5.04
CA ASN A 130 3.46 -3.71 4.74
C ASN A 130 3.17 -4.54 6.00
N VAL A 131 3.93 -4.35 7.07
CA VAL A 131 3.69 -5.03 8.37
C VAL A 131 2.39 -4.55 8.99
N LEU A 132 2.12 -3.26 8.97
CA LEU A 132 0.88 -2.69 9.49
C LEU A 132 -0.36 -3.18 8.73
N HIS A 133 -0.30 -3.19 7.41
CA HIS A 133 -1.37 -3.68 6.52
C HIS A 133 -2.76 -3.15 6.93
N PRO A 134 -2.97 -1.83 6.97
CA PRO A 134 -4.09 -1.23 7.68
C PRO A 134 -5.46 -1.45 7.05
N PHE A 135 -5.53 -1.80 5.78
CA PHE A 135 -6.80 -1.99 5.07
C PHE A 135 -7.14 -3.47 4.88
N ARG A 136 -8.42 -3.77 4.63
CA ARG A 136 -8.85 -5.14 4.34
C ARG A 136 -8.30 -5.65 3.00
N GLU A 137 -8.20 -4.78 2.00
CA GLU A 137 -7.68 -5.07 0.66
C GLU A 137 -6.96 -3.81 0.13
N GLY A 138 -6.12 -3.94 -0.88
CA GLY A 138 -5.49 -2.81 -1.58
C GLY A 138 -4.24 -2.21 -0.92
N ASN A 139 -3.76 -2.79 0.17
CA ASN A 139 -2.61 -2.27 0.92
C ASN A 139 -1.37 -2.05 0.05
N GLY A 140 -0.97 -3.06 -0.73
CA GLY A 140 0.24 -2.96 -1.56
C GLY A 140 0.17 -1.86 -2.61
N ARG A 141 -1.00 -1.62 -3.22
CA ARG A 141 -1.19 -0.55 -4.21
C ARG A 141 -1.16 0.82 -3.56
N THR A 142 -1.82 0.96 -2.42
CA THR A 142 -1.81 2.18 -1.63
C THR A 142 -0.40 2.53 -1.14
N THR A 143 0.33 1.55 -0.59
CA THR A 143 1.70 1.73 -0.12
C THR A 143 2.62 2.17 -1.25
N ARG A 144 2.60 1.48 -2.42
CA ARG A 144 3.43 1.86 -3.56
C ARG A 144 3.15 3.28 -4.04
N GLU A 145 1.89 3.67 -4.14
CA GLU A 145 1.53 5.02 -4.53
C GLU A 145 1.98 6.06 -3.50
N PHE A 146 1.83 5.77 -2.21
CA PHE A 146 2.30 6.65 -1.15
C PHE A 146 3.82 6.85 -1.19
N ILE A 147 4.59 5.76 -1.34
CA ILE A 147 6.06 5.82 -1.48
C ILE A 147 6.47 6.59 -2.75
N ARG A 148 5.74 6.40 -3.87
CA ARG A 148 5.97 7.18 -5.09
C ARG A 148 5.78 8.67 -4.83
N GLN A 149 4.75 9.07 -4.10
CA GLN A 149 4.50 10.47 -3.77
C GLN A 149 5.56 11.05 -2.82
N ILE A 150 6.11 10.24 -1.88
CA ILE A 150 7.27 10.65 -1.09
C ILE A 150 8.47 10.91 -2.01
N ALA A 151 8.79 9.99 -2.93
CA ALA A 151 9.87 10.18 -3.88
C ALA A 151 9.70 11.48 -4.69
N LEU A 152 8.49 11.75 -5.19
CA LEU A 152 8.19 12.98 -5.93
C LEU A 152 8.42 14.26 -5.13
N LYS A 153 8.12 14.27 -3.83
CA LYS A 153 8.40 15.41 -2.94
C LYS A 153 9.88 15.76 -2.90
N TYR A 154 10.74 14.76 -3.01
CA TYR A 154 12.20 14.90 -2.96
C TYR A 154 12.85 14.89 -4.36
N ASN A 155 12.09 15.26 -5.41
CA ASN A 155 12.54 15.38 -6.79
C ASN A 155 13.00 14.08 -7.45
N TYR A 156 12.46 12.95 -7.03
CA TYR A 156 12.65 11.66 -7.68
C TYR A 156 11.35 11.14 -8.29
N ASN A 157 11.45 10.55 -9.48
CA ASN A 157 10.44 9.64 -10.00
C ASN A 157 10.75 8.23 -9.51
N LEU A 158 9.76 7.50 -9.03
CA LEU A 158 9.87 6.08 -8.70
C LEU A 158 9.23 5.25 -9.82
N ASN A 159 10.05 4.71 -10.72
CA ASN A 159 9.62 3.96 -11.88
C ASN A 159 9.82 2.44 -11.67
N LEU A 160 8.77 1.76 -11.23
CA LEU A 160 8.81 0.33 -10.93
C LEU A 160 8.66 -0.58 -12.17
N GLN A 161 8.57 -0.03 -13.40
CA GLN A 161 8.31 -0.81 -14.62
C GLN A 161 9.45 -1.77 -15.01
N ASN A 162 10.65 -1.54 -14.49
CA ASN A 162 11.81 -2.40 -14.73
C ASN A 162 11.77 -3.73 -13.96
N PHE A 163 10.80 -3.90 -13.07
CA PHE A 163 10.60 -5.09 -12.26
C PHE A 163 9.20 -5.66 -12.46
N THR A 164 9.09 -6.96 -12.44
CA THR A 164 7.80 -7.65 -12.48
C THR A 164 7.03 -7.47 -11.17
N ALA A 165 5.72 -7.57 -11.23
CA ALA A 165 4.88 -7.53 -10.04
C ALA A 165 5.27 -8.61 -9.01
N GLN A 166 5.78 -9.77 -9.48
CA GLN A 166 6.22 -10.85 -8.61
C GLN A 166 7.53 -10.50 -7.88
N GLU A 167 8.53 -9.94 -8.58
CA GLU A 167 9.79 -9.50 -7.95
C GLU A 167 9.53 -8.44 -6.87
N ILE A 168 8.67 -7.47 -7.15
CA ILE A 168 8.30 -6.45 -6.17
C ILE A 168 7.57 -7.08 -4.97
N LEU A 169 6.68 -8.05 -5.21
CA LEU A 169 5.96 -8.74 -4.14
C LEU A 169 6.92 -9.56 -3.26
N ASP A 170 7.83 -10.31 -3.87
CA ASP A 170 8.79 -11.15 -3.16
C ASP A 170 9.74 -10.31 -2.30
N ALA A 171 10.27 -9.21 -2.85
CA ALA A 171 11.07 -8.25 -2.10
C ALA A 171 10.28 -7.62 -0.95
N SER A 172 9.01 -7.26 -1.18
CA SER A 172 8.12 -6.71 -0.16
C SER A 172 7.82 -7.71 0.97
N ILE A 173 7.67 -9.00 0.67
CA ILE A 173 7.49 -10.04 1.68
C ILE A 173 8.79 -10.24 2.47
N LYS A 174 9.93 -10.33 1.79
CA LYS A 174 11.23 -10.51 2.42
C LYS A 174 11.61 -9.32 3.30
N SER A 175 11.19 -8.11 2.94
CA SER A 175 11.55 -6.87 3.64
C SER A 175 11.11 -6.85 5.12
N ILE A 176 10.18 -7.69 5.51
CA ILE A 176 9.74 -7.85 6.91
C ILE A 176 10.92 -8.32 7.81
N VAL A 177 11.86 -9.07 7.25
CA VAL A 177 13.04 -9.58 7.95
C VAL A 177 14.32 -8.90 7.49
N ASP A 178 14.42 -8.62 6.17
CA ASP A 178 15.59 -8.04 5.52
C ASP A 178 15.16 -7.14 4.37
N THR A 179 15.41 -5.85 4.50
CA THR A 179 14.98 -4.83 3.53
C THR A 179 15.85 -4.75 2.28
N LYS A 180 16.99 -5.46 2.23
CA LYS A 180 18.02 -5.27 1.21
C LYS A 180 17.52 -5.40 -0.22
N ASP A 181 16.73 -6.44 -0.54
CA ASP A 181 16.21 -6.63 -1.89
C ASP A 181 15.26 -5.50 -2.29
N LEU A 182 14.45 -5.01 -1.34
CA LEU A 182 13.55 -3.88 -1.56
C LEU A 182 14.32 -2.56 -1.71
N GLU A 183 15.40 -2.35 -0.94
CA GLU A 183 16.31 -1.22 -1.08
C GLU A 183 16.94 -1.19 -2.48
N ASP A 184 17.44 -2.33 -2.94
CA ASP A 184 18.04 -2.46 -4.27
C ASP A 184 17.04 -2.17 -5.40
N ILE A 185 15.79 -2.66 -5.27
CA ILE A 185 14.71 -2.35 -6.22
C ILE A 185 14.42 -0.85 -6.21
N VAL A 186 14.18 -0.27 -5.04
CA VAL A 186 13.85 1.15 -4.92
C VAL A 186 14.98 2.00 -5.49
N ASN A 187 16.25 1.72 -5.14
CA ASN A 187 17.39 2.48 -5.64
C ASN A 187 17.51 2.45 -7.15
N LYS A 188 17.29 1.28 -7.79
CA LYS A 188 17.31 1.12 -9.26
C LYS A 188 16.13 1.80 -9.96
N CYS A 189 15.04 2.05 -9.23
CA CYS A 189 13.82 2.65 -9.76
C CYS A 189 13.72 4.17 -9.52
N LEU A 190 14.63 4.75 -8.72
CA LEU A 190 14.69 6.19 -8.50
C LEU A 190 15.40 6.87 -9.66
N GLU A 191 14.70 7.82 -10.28
CA GLU A 191 15.21 8.66 -11.37
C GLU A 191 15.06 10.13 -10.94
N HIS A 192 16.14 10.91 -10.99
CA HIS A 192 16.07 12.35 -10.75
C HIS A 192 15.14 13.02 -11.77
N LYS A 193 14.30 13.94 -11.28
CA LYS A 193 13.47 14.80 -12.14
C LYS A 193 14.30 15.87 -12.81
#